data_048aef4b1529a8c8a2b2057fcc7db02c
#
_entry.id   048aef4b1529a8c8a2b2057fcc7db02c
#
_cell.length_a   1.000
_cell.length_b   1.000
_cell.length_c   1.000
_cell.angle_alpha   90.00
_cell.angle_beta   90.00
_cell.angle_gamma   90.00
#
_symmetry.space_group_name_H-M   'P 1'
#
loop_
_entity.id
_entity.type
_entity.pdbx_description
1 polymer ?
#
loop_
_entity_poly.entity_id
_entity_poly.type
_entity_poly.pdbx_seq_one_letter_code
_entity_poly.pdbx_strand_id
1 'polypeptide(L)'
;MIIMKKIYFTLIAVMALTLGACSSSNDPDLPDPDPTPAPTPTPEPEPEPSLNSQGWASDYSGVMLQGFSWDSYNESQWKVLEKQADEMKDYIDLVWLPQSGKCMETTQVMGYMPYYYFNQNSSFGTEAELRSLITKFKAAGIGAIADVVVNHRNTDGWFTFPAETYNGVTYQMLN
;
A
#
# COMPACT_ATOMS: atom_id res chain seq x y z
N MET A 1 33.50 -5.73 -9.10
CA MET A 1 33.56 -5.98 -7.64
C MET A 1 32.95 -4.74 -6.98
N ILE A 2 31.63 -4.75 -6.77
CA ILE A 2 30.89 -3.60 -6.22
C ILE A 2 30.60 -3.89 -4.76
N ILE A 3 31.16 -3.04 -3.91
CA ILE A 3 31.03 -3.13 -2.45
C ILE A 3 29.65 -2.57 -2.07
N MET A 4 28.75 -3.45 -1.62
CA MET A 4 27.50 -3.03 -1.01
C MET A 4 27.76 -2.44 0.39
N LYS A 5 27.60 -1.13 0.53
CA LYS A 5 27.61 -0.47 1.85
C LYS A 5 26.32 -0.81 2.59
N LYS A 6 26.45 -1.50 3.71
CA LYS A 6 25.37 -1.71 4.68
C LYS A 6 25.04 -0.36 5.33
N ILE A 7 23.82 0.11 5.15
CA ILE A 7 23.29 1.27 5.85
C ILE A 7 22.76 0.77 7.20
N TYR A 8 23.48 1.12 8.27
CA TYR A 8 22.99 0.91 9.64
C TYR A 8 22.07 2.08 10.01
N PHE A 9 20.79 1.80 10.24
CA PHE A 9 19.91 2.75 10.91
C PHE A 9 20.28 2.80 12.39
N THR A 10 20.90 3.90 12.80
CA THR A 10 21.16 4.19 14.21
C THR A 10 19.91 4.83 14.79
N LEU A 11 19.20 4.09 15.63
CA LEU A 11 18.08 4.58 16.42
C LEU A 11 18.63 5.53 17.50
N ILE A 12 18.43 6.85 17.34
CA ILE A 12 18.74 7.83 18.38
C ILE A 12 17.54 7.86 19.33
N ALA A 13 17.71 7.23 20.50
CA ALA A 13 16.79 7.40 21.62
C ALA A 13 17.00 8.81 22.21
N VAL A 14 16.05 9.70 21.99
CA VAL A 14 16.00 11.00 22.67
C VAL A 14 15.48 10.77 24.09
N MET A 15 16.37 10.75 25.04
CA MET A 15 16.07 10.71 26.47
C MET A 15 15.72 12.13 26.92
N ALA A 16 14.42 12.43 27.04
CA ALA A 16 13.96 13.69 27.63
C ALA A 16 14.21 13.68 29.15
N LEU A 17 15.22 14.38 29.60
CA LEU A 17 15.39 14.70 31.00
C LEU A 17 14.40 15.81 31.39
N THR A 18 13.35 15.46 32.10
CA THR A 18 12.50 16.44 32.79
C THR A 18 13.19 16.83 34.09
N LEU A 19 13.72 18.03 34.14
CA LEU A 19 14.15 18.67 35.39
C LEU A 19 12.88 19.08 36.17
N GLY A 20 12.56 18.33 37.19
CA GLY A 20 11.52 18.68 38.14
C GLY A 20 11.97 19.87 39.00
N ALA A 21 11.38 21.03 38.80
CA ALA A 21 11.49 22.14 39.73
C ALA A 21 10.53 21.90 40.90
N CYS A 22 11.04 21.55 42.06
CA CYS A 22 10.29 21.57 43.28
C CYS A 22 10.01 23.03 43.71
N SER A 23 8.78 23.48 43.55
CA SER A 23 8.27 24.65 44.24
C SER A 23 7.32 24.17 45.33
N SER A 24 7.76 24.23 46.57
CA SER A 24 6.95 23.96 47.76
C SER A 24 6.10 25.20 48.06
N SER A 25 4.83 25.18 47.70
CA SER A 25 3.79 26.05 48.29
C SER A 25 2.89 25.16 49.12
N ASN A 26 3.02 25.25 50.44
CA ASN A 26 2.06 24.68 51.40
C ASN A 26 0.79 25.53 51.37
N ASP A 27 -0.16 25.18 50.55
CA ASP A 27 -1.53 25.71 50.59
C ASP A 27 -2.42 24.57 51.13
N PRO A 28 -3.01 24.74 52.33
CA PRO A 28 -3.74 23.66 53.02
C PRO A 28 -5.16 23.40 52.48
N ASP A 29 -5.62 24.11 51.45
CA ASP A 29 -6.99 24.04 50.94
C ASP A 29 -7.18 23.52 49.51
N LEU A 30 -6.17 22.89 48.90
CA LEU A 30 -6.35 22.26 47.63
C LEU A 30 -6.63 20.75 47.77
N PRO A 31 -7.72 20.22 47.19
CA PRO A 31 -7.96 18.79 47.17
C PRO A 31 -6.81 18.05 46.47
N ASP A 32 -6.42 16.94 47.06
CA ASP A 32 -5.38 16.05 46.49
C ASP A 32 -5.69 15.71 45.01
N PRO A 33 -4.78 15.85 44.09
CA PRO A 33 -5.04 15.50 42.68
C PRO A 33 -5.40 14.02 42.61
N ASP A 34 -6.54 13.75 41.98
CA ASP A 34 -7.01 12.40 41.69
C ASP A 34 -5.87 11.56 41.08
N PRO A 35 -5.62 10.33 41.54
CA PRO A 35 -4.49 9.53 41.03
C PRO A 35 -4.63 9.33 39.54
N THR A 36 -3.65 9.79 38.80
CA THR A 36 -3.56 9.59 37.34
C THR A 36 -3.73 8.10 37.05
N PRO A 37 -4.72 7.69 36.21
CA PRO A 37 -4.90 6.28 35.89
C PRO A 37 -3.62 5.71 35.31
N ALA A 38 -3.23 4.53 35.79
CA ALA A 38 -2.07 3.82 35.27
C ALA A 38 -2.19 3.64 33.76
N PRO A 39 -1.12 3.81 32.98
CA PRO A 39 -1.18 3.61 31.52
C PRO A 39 -1.66 2.18 31.23
N THR A 40 -2.67 2.08 30.40
CA THR A 40 -3.15 0.78 29.90
C THR A 40 -1.96 0.06 29.25
N PRO A 41 -1.68 -1.20 29.63
CA PRO A 41 -0.57 -1.93 29.01
C PRO A 41 -0.79 -1.98 27.49
N THR A 42 0.22 -1.54 26.74
CA THR A 42 0.24 -1.72 25.28
C THR A 42 0.20 -3.22 25.01
N PRO A 43 -0.74 -3.73 24.18
CA PRO A 43 -0.76 -5.13 23.84
C PRO A 43 0.61 -5.54 23.28
N GLU A 44 1.14 -6.65 23.76
CA GLU A 44 2.36 -7.26 23.23
C GLU A 44 2.14 -7.53 21.75
N PRO A 45 3.08 -7.16 20.86
CA PRO A 45 2.94 -7.42 19.44
C PRO A 45 2.80 -8.94 19.22
N GLU A 46 1.78 -9.34 18.47
CA GLU A 46 1.65 -10.74 18.04
C GLU A 46 2.94 -11.18 17.33
N PRO A 47 3.41 -12.41 17.58
CA PRO A 47 4.60 -12.90 16.92
C PRO A 47 4.41 -12.88 15.39
N GLU A 48 5.36 -12.29 14.69
CA GLU A 48 5.38 -12.27 13.23
C GLU A 48 5.31 -13.72 12.71
N PRO A 49 4.45 -14.00 11.72
CA PRO A 49 4.35 -15.35 11.17
C PRO A 49 5.69 -15.76 10.54
N SER A 50 6.12 -17.01 10.78
CA SER A 50 7.29 -17.54 10.10
C SER A 50 7.03 -17.60 8.59
N LEU A 51 7.96 -17.05 7.80
CA LEU A 51 7.84 -17.05 6.35
C LEU A 51 8.60 -18.23 5.76
N ASN A 52 8.06 -18.80 4.67
CA ASN A 52 8.78 -19.78 3.86
C ASN A 52 9.84 -19.11 2.98
N SER A 53 10.60 -19.88 2.20
CA SER A 53 11.66 -19.37 1.32
C SER A 53 11.17 -18.41 0.24
N GLN A 54 9.88 -18.38 -0.06
CA GLN A 54 9.23 -17.48 -1.03
C GLN A 54 8.58 -16.25 -0.38
N GLY A 55 8.70 -16.10 0.95
CA GLY A 55 8.14 -14.94 1.66
C GLY A 55 6.66 -15.07 2.04
N TRP A 56 6.05 -16.24 1.92
CA TRP A 56 4.71 -16.54 2.39
C TRP A 56 4.74 -17.07 3.82
N ALA A 57 3.61 -16.94 4.53
CA ALA A 57 3.45 -17.65 5.80
C ALA A 57 3.71 -19.16 5.59
N SER A 58 4.47 -19.78 6.48
CA SER A 58 4.93 -21.17 6.31
C SER A 58 3.80 -22.18 6.22
N ASP A 59 2.63 -21.85 6.75
CA ASP A 59 1.39 -22.62 6.78
C ASP A 59 0.35 -22.18 5.74
N TYR A 60 0.70 -21.19 4.86
CA TYR A 60 -0.22 -20.73 3.85
C TYR A 60 -0.49 -21.80 2.78
N SER A 61 -1.75 -22.14 2.60
CA SER A 61 -2.22 -23.15 1.64
C SER A 61 -3.32 -22.63 0.70
N GLY A 62 -3.47 -21.29 0.60
CA GLY A 62 -4.52 -20.65 -0.17
C GLY A 62 -4.36 -20.79 -1.67
N VAL A 63 -5.45 -20.54 -2.40
CA VAL A 63 -5.52 -20.55 -3.86
C VAL A 63 -5.38 -19.13 -4.40
N MET A 64 -4.43 -18.93 -5.32
CA MET A 64 -4.25 -17.68 -6.04
C MET A 64 -4.81 -17.78 -7.45
N LEU A 65 -5.65 -16.82 -7.82
CA LEU A 65 -6.13 -16.62 -9.19
C LEU A 65 -5.34 -15.49 -9.86
N GLN A 66 -4.80 -15.74 -11.06
CA GLN A 66 -4.40 -14.64 -11.94
C GLN A 66 -5.66 -14.02 -12.52
N GLY A 67 -6.01 -12.80 -12.08
CA GLY A 67 -7.25 -12.11 -12.42
C GLY A 67 -7.27 -11.51 -13.83
N PHE A 68 -6.30 -11.85 -14.68
CA PHE A 68 -6.19 -11.36 -16.06
C PHE A 68 -5.43 -12.36 -16.93
N SER A 69 -5.58 -12.23 -18.23
CA SER A 69 -4.71 -12.84 -19.23
C SER A 69 -4.24 -11.77 -20.21
N TRP A 70 -3.30 -12.09 -21.08
CA TRP A 70 -2.88 -11.15 -22.11
C TRP A 70 -4.09 -10.78 -23.00
N ASP A 71 -4.23 -9.49 -23.29
CA ASP A 71 -5.34 -8.90 -24.05
C ASP A 71 -6.74 -8.94 -23.38
N SER A 72 -6.84 -9.29 -22.10
CA SER A 72 -8.12 -9.32 -21.36
C SER A 72 -8.56 -7.94 -20.83
N TYR A 73 -8.45 -6.90 -21.63
CA TYR A 73 -8.68 -5.52 -21.19
C TYR A 73 -10.12 -5.25 -20.73
N ASN A 74 -11.09 -5.91 -21.35
CA ASN A 74 -12.50 -5.74 -21.01
C ASN A 74 -12.93 -6.65 -19.88
N GLU A 75 -12.43 -7.88 -19.88
CA GLU A 75 -12.80 -8.93 -18.93
C GLU A 75 -12.18 -8.71 -17.55
N SER A 76 -11.03 -8.03 -17.49
CA SER A 76 -10.27 -7.76 -16.25
C SER A 76 -10.45 -6.35 -15.70
N GLN A 77 -11.44 -5.60 -16.17
CA GLN A 77 -11.76 -4.28 -15.61
C GLN A 77 -12.14 -4.40 -14.15
N TRP A 78 -11.79 -3.36 -13.36
CA TRP A 78 -12.04 -3.32 -11.92
C TRP A 78 -13.48 -3.63 -11.55
N LYS A 79 -14.44 -3.05 -12.29
CA LYS A 79 -15.87 -3.31 -12.09
C LYS A 79 -16.31 -4.75 -12.43
N VAL A 80 -15.61 -5.40 -13.35
CA VAL A 80 -15.93 -6.78 -13.72
C VAL A 80 -15.45 -7.72 -12.61
N LEU A 81 -14.21 -7.56 -12.18
CA LEU A 81 -13.63 -8.34 -11.08
C LEU A 81 -14.40 -8.12 -9.75
N GLU A 82 -14.83 -6.87 -9.49
CA GLU A 82 -15.59 -6.55 -8.29
C GLU A 82 -16.92 -7.31 -8.22
N LYS A 83 -17.62 -7.45 -9.35
CA LYS A 83 -18.88 -8.21 -9.42
C LYS A 83 -18.69 -9.71 -9.17
N GLN A 84 -17.52 -10.24 -9.50
CA GLN A 84 -17.20 -11.66 -9.33
C GLN A 84 -16.76 -12.00 -7.90
N ALA A 85 -16.51 -11.02 -7.04
CA ALA A 85 -15.96 -11.23 -5.69
C ALA A 85 -16.80 -12.22 -4.84
N ASP A 86 -18.14 -12.13 -4.92
CA ASP A 86 -19.03 -12.99 -4.15
C ASP A 86 -19.04 -14.44 -4.64
N GLU A 87 -18.71 -14.68 -5.91
CA GLU A 87 -18.58 -16.02 -6.49
C GLU A 87 -17.21 -16.64 -6.18
N MET A 88 -16.16 -15.78 -6.07
CA MET A 88 -14.78 -16.22 -5.81
C MET A 88 -14.49 -16.54 -4.35
N LYS A 89 -15.17 -15.87 -3.39
CA LYS A 89 -14.81 -15.88 -1.97
C LYS A 89 -14.68 -17.23 -1.29
N ASP A 90 -15.41 -18.24 -1.77
CA ASP A 90 -15.41 -19.57 -1.20
C ASP A 90 -14.31 -20.49 -1.77
N TYR A 91 -13.56 -20.00 -2.79
CA TYR A 91 -12.61 -20.83 -3.54
C TYR A 91 -11.25 -20.15 -3.76
N ILE A 92 -11.19 -18.81 -3.68
CA ILE A 92 -10.01 -18.01 -4.03
C ILE A 92 -9.62 -17.17 -2.83
N ASP A 93 -8.38 -17.30 -2.40
CA ASP A 93 -7.82 -16.52 -1.29
C ASP A 93 -7.11 -15.26 -1.77
N LEU A 94 -6.50 -15.30 -2.94
CA LEU A 94 -5.73 -14.20 -3.51
C LEU A 94 -6.08 -14.00 -4.99
N VAL A 95 -6.16 -12.74 -5.41
CA VAL A 95 -6.29 -12.40 -6.84
C VAL A 95 -5.13 -11.49 -7.25
N TRP A 96 -4.35 -11.94 -8.22
CA TRP A 96 -3.33 -11.12 -8.86
C TRP A 96 -4.00 -10.22 -9.88
N LEU A 97 -4.03 -8.92 -9.59
CA LEU A 97 -4.61 -7.88 -10.42
C LEU A 97 -3.63 -7.46 -11.51
N PRO A 98 -4.13 -7.04 -12.69
CA PRO A 98 -3.27 -6.47 -13.72
C PRO A 98 -2.65 -5.14 -13.26
N GLN A 99 -1.60 -4.69 -13.96
CA GLN A 99 -0.90 -3.44 -13.70
C GLN A 99 -1.88 -2.25 -13.71
N SER A 100 -1.90 -1.48 -12.62
CA SER A 100 -2.89 -0.44 -12.38
C SER A 100 -2.42 0.98 -12.70
N GLY A 101 -1.13 1.20 -12.96
CA GLY A 101 -0.58 2.52 -13.25
C GLY A 101 -0.99 3.04 -14.63
N LYS A 102 -1.19 4.36 -14.72
CA LYS A 102 -1.52 5.04 -15.97
C LYS A 102 -0.40 4.92 -17.00
N CYS A 103 -0.77 4.54 -18.22
CA CYS A 103 0.09 4.50 -19.39
C CYS A 103 -0.33 5.57 -20.42
N MET A 104 0.39 5.66 -21.54
CA MET A 104 0.04 6.57 -22.64
C MET A 104 -1.33 6.24 -23.20
N GLU A 105 -1.50 4.99 -23.57
CA GLU A 105 -2.82 4.48 -23.98
C GLU A 105 -3.64 4.22 -22.72
N THR A 106 -4.89 4.65 -22.75
CA THR A 106 -5.83 4.48 -21.66
C THR A 106 -6.87 3.40 -21.94
N THR A 107 -6.77 2.75 -23.09
CA THR A 107 -7.66 1.69 -23.52
C THR A 107 -6.90 0.60 -24.24
N GLN A 108 -7.30 -0.66 -24.05
CA GLN A 108 -6.77 -1.82 -24.75
C GLN A 108 -5.26 -2.04 -24.59
N VAL A 109 -4.71 -1.75 -23.40
CA VAL A 109 -3.31 -2.02 -23.06
C VAL A 109 -3.20 -2.71 -21.72
N MET A 110 -2.22 -3.60 -21.57
CA MET A 110 -1.92 -4.27 -20.31
C MET A 110 -1.22 -3.39 -19.28
N GLY A 111 -0.73 -2.22 -19.69
CA GLY A 111 -0.25 -1.21 -18.76
C GLY A 111 1.24 -1.29 -18.41
N TYR A 112 2.06 -2.13 -19.05
CA TYR A 112 3.46 -2.35 -18.67
C TYR A 112 4.44 -1.25 -19.10
N MET A 113 3.92 -0.06 -19.45
CA MET A 113 4.70 1.13 -19.80
C MET A 113 4.15 2.36 -19.02
N PRO A 114 4.20 2.36 -17.67
CA PRO A 114 3.61 3.45 -16.88
C PRO A 114 4.38 4.76 -17.06
N TYR A 115 3.67 5.87 -16.95
CA TYR A 115 4.28 7.20 -16.89
C TYR A 115 4.60 7.62 -15.46
N TYR A 116 3.58 7.58 -14.58
CA TYR A 116 3.68 8.03 -13.20
C TYR A 116 3.14 6.96 -12.25
N TYR A 117 3.95 6.56 -11.29
CA TYR A 117 3.60 5.51 -10.32
C TYR A 117 2.47 5.89 -9.37
N PHE A 118 2.22 7.17 -9.18
CA PHE A 118 1.17 7.66 -8.28
C PHE A 118 -0.22 7.66 -8.92
N ASN A 119 -0.34 7.64 -10.26
CA ASN A 119 -1.63 7.70 -10.95
C ASN A 119 -2.10 6.29 -11.29
N GLN A 120 -3.21 5.88 -10.69
CA GLN A 120 -3.80 4.55 -10.83
C GLN A 120 -5.02 4.53 -11.76
N ASN A 121 -5.16 5.53 -12.64
CA ASN A 121 -6.18 5.52 -13.69
C ASN A 121 -5.63 4.83 -14.94
N SER A 122 -5.95 3.57 -15.12
CA SER A 122 -5.43 2.70 -16.20
C SER A 122 -6.51 2.31 -17.21
N SER A 123 -6.13 1.46 -18.16
CA SER A 123 -7.10 0.84 -19.09
C SER A 123 -8.11 -0.09 -18.41
N PHE A 124 -7.80 -0.55 -17.18
CA PHE A 124 -8.70 -1.42 -16.41
C PHE A 124 -9.73 -0.66 -15.58
N GLY A 125 -9.64 0.66 -15.53
CA GLY A 125 -10.59 1.52 -14.84
C GLY A 125 -9.90 2.65 -14.04
N THR A 126 -10.70 3.41 -13.33
CA THR A 126 -10.26 4.52 -12.49
C THR A 126 -9.69 4.04 -11.17
N GLU A 127 -8.89 4.89 -10.51
CA GLU A 127 -8.41 4.64 -9.15
C GLU A 127 -9.57 4.41 -8.16
N ALA A 128 -10.67 5.16 -8.30
CA ALA A 128 -11.84 4.98 -7.44
C ALA A 128 -12.46 3.58 -7.58
N GLU A 129 -12.53 3.06 -8.81
CA GLU A 129 -13.00 1.71 -9.08
C GLU A 129 -12.04 0.64 -8.55
N LEU A 130 -10.73 0.84 -8.65
CA LEU A 130 -9.72 -0.04 -8.05
C LEU A 130 -9.85 -0.08 -6.52
N ARG A 131 -10.03 1.07 -5.89
CA ARG A 131 -10.26 1.14 -4.43
C ARG A 131 -11.54 0.44 -4.01
N SER A 132 -12.62 0.57 -4.79
CA SER A 132 -13.89 -0.14 -4.57
C SER A 132 -13.69 -1.66 -4.65
N LEU A 133 -13.03 -2.14 -5.70
CA LEU A 133 -12.68 -3.55 -5.88
C LEU A 133 -11.88 -4.09 -4.68
N ILE A 134 -10.81 -3.40 -4.27
CA ILE A 134 -9.97 -3.84 -3.13
C ILE A 134 -10.80 -3.89 -1.84
N THR A 135 -11.69 -2.92 -1.63
CA THR A 135 -12.59 -2.90 -0.48
C THR A 135 -13.56 -4.09 -0.50
N LYS A 136 -14.13 -4.38 -1.68
CA LYS A 136 -15.03 -5.53 -1.87
C LYS A 136 -14.30 -6.85 -1.65
N PHE A 137 -13.10 -7.01 -2.19
CA PHE A 137 -12.26 -8.19 -1.99
C PHE A 137 -11.95 -8.39 -0.50
N LYS A 138 -11.50 -7.34 0.17
CA LYS A 138 -11.24 -7.40 1.62
C LYS A 138 -12.46 -7.83 2.41
N ALA A 139 -13.64 -7.31 2.08
CA ALA A 139 -14.90 -7.70 2.74
C ALA A 139 -15.29 -9.17 2.45
N ALA A 140 -14.87 -9.70 1.30
CA ALA A 140 -15.06 -11.10 0.91
C ALA A 140 -13.96 -12.05 1.42
N GLY A 141 -12.95 -11.53 2.14
CA GLY A 141 -11.81 -12.34 2.62
C GLY A 141 -10.76 -12.63 1.54
N ILE A 142 -10.82 -11.95 0.39
CA ILE A 142 -9.90 -12.14 -0.74
C ILE A 142 -8.78 -11.10 -0.65
N GLY A 143 -7.53 -11.54 -0.71
CA GLY A 143 -6.36 -10.67 -0.82
C GLY A 143 -6.13 -10.22 -2.26
N ALA A 144 -5.76 -8.94 -2.46
CA ALA A 144 -5.37 -8.39 -3.76
C ALA A 144 -3.85 -8.35 -3.87
N ILE A 145 -3.28 -8.90 -4.95
CA ILE A 145 -1.86 -8.80 -5.29
C ILE A 145 -1.73 -7.79 -6.42
N ALA A 146 -0.91 -6.77 -6.19
CA ALA A 146 -0.63 -5.76 -7.20
C ALA A 146 0.48 -6.21 -8.15
N ASP A 147 0.25 -6.08 -9.45
CA ASP A 147 1.30 -6.11 -10.46
C ASP A 147 1.94 -4.73 -10.54
N VAL A 148 3.24 -4.65 -10.31
CA VAL A 148 3.93 -3.36 -10.20
C VAL A 148 5.16 -3.32 -11.11
N VAL A 149 5.14 -2.39 -12.07
CA VAL A 149 6.29 -2.10 -12.92
C VAL A 149 7.16 -1.04 -12.25
N VAL A 150 8.31 -1.45 -11.71
CA VAL A 150 9.27 -0.53 -11.04
C VAL A 150 10.59 -0.40 -11.81
N ASN A 151 10.80 -1.24 -12.82
CA ASN A 151 12.06 -1.31 -13.54
C ASN A 151 12.22 -0.20 -14.59
N HIS A 152 11.13 0.24 -15.18
CA HIS A 152 11.13 1.24 -16.24
C HIS A 152 9.85 2.07 -16.23
N ARG A 153 9.89 3.17 -16.95
CA ARG A 153 8.77 4.06 -17.25
C ARG A 153 8.80 4.45 -18.72
N ASN A 154 7.63 4.76 -19.28
CA ASN A 154 7.57 5.35 -20.60
C ASN A 154 7.78 6.86 -20.53
N THR A 155 8.23 7.47 -21.63
CA THR A 155 8.43 8.92 -21.77
C THR A 155 7.77 9.42 -23.04
N ASP A 156 7.45 10.72 -23.07
CA ASP A 156 7.07 11.43 -24.28
C ASP A 156 8.33 12.04 -24.91
N GLY A 157 8.93 11.33 -25.85
CA GLY A 157 10.25 11.67 -26.40
C GLY A 157 11.41 11.16 -25.51
N TRP A 158 12.64 11.65 -25.80
CA TRP A 158 13.87 11.08 -25.23
C TRP A 158 14.05 11.35 -23.73
N PHE A 159 13.59 12.48 -23.21
CA PHE A 159 13.90 12.92 -21.85
C PHE A 159 12.74 13.64 -21.17
N THR A 160 11.53 13.56 -21.70
CA THR A 160 10.39 14.24 -21.11
C THR A 160 9.30 13.27 -20.75
N PHE A 161 8.71 13.47 -19.57
CA PHE A 161 7.45 12.81 -19.21
C PHE A 161 6.30 13.77 -19.60
N PRO A 162 5.17 13.24 -20.10
CA PRO A 162 4.01 14.07 -20.36
C PRO A 162 3.56 14.76 -19.07
N ALA A 163 3.06 16.01 -19.19
CA ALA A 163 2.43 16.67 -18.06
C ALA A 163 1.22 15.88 -17.58
N GLU A 164 1.09 15.68 -16.28
CA GLU A 164 0.00 14.95 -15.68
C GLU A 164 -0.62 15.76 -14.55
N THR A 165 -1.93 15.96 -14.62
CA THR A 165 -2.69 16.58 -13.52
C THR A 165 -3.37 15.50 -12.70
N TYR A 166 -3.00 15.43 -11.43
CA TYR A 166 -3.53 14.46 -10.48
C TYR A 166 -3.86 15.17 -9.16
N ASN A 167 -5.09 15.00 -8.68
CA ASN A 167 -5.61 15.68 -7.49
C ASN A 167 -5.39 17.22 -7.50
N GLY A 168 -5.57 17.86 -8.66
CA GLY A 168 -5.43 19.31 -8.83
C GLY A 168 -3.99 19.80 -8.91
N VAL A 169 -2.99 18.93 -8.86
CA VAL A 169 -1.56 19.29 -9.02
C VAL A 169 -1.07 18.82 -10.38
N THR A 170 -0.41 19.70 -11.12
CA THR A 170 0.23 19.35 -12.39
C THR A 170 1.69 18.97 -12.15
N TYR A 171 2.04 17.77 -12.58
CA TYR A 171 3.39 17.21 -12.53
C TYR A 171 4.00 17.24 -13.93
N GLN A 172 5.19 17.76 -14.02
CA GLN A 172 6.02 17.73 -15.23
C GLN A 172 7.43 17.37 -14.81
N MET A 173 7.91 16.21 -15.21
CA MET A 173 9.27 15.79 -14.91
C MET A 173 10.13 15.91 -16.18
N LEU A 174 11.30 16.48 -16.01
CA LEU A 174 12.38 16.45 -16.99
C LEU A 174 13.44 15.46 -16.49
N ASN A 175 14.01 14.70 -17.40
CA ASN A 175 15.17 13.85 -17.08
C ASN A 175 16.45 14.67 -17.02
#